data_02d05aed977f91595770fe10dd21e920
#
_entry.id   02d05aed977f91595770fe10dd21e920
#
_cell.length_a   1.000
_cell.length_b   1.000
_cell.length_c   1.000
_cell.angle_alpha   90.00
_cell.angle_beta   90.00
_cell.angle_gamma   90.00
#
_symmetry.space_group_name_H-M   'P 1'
#
loop_
_entity.id
_entity.type
_entity.pdbx_description
1 polymer ?
#
loop_
_entity_poly.entity_id
_entity_poly.type
_entity_poly.pdbx_seq_one_letter_code
_entity_poly.pdbx_strand_id
1 'polypeptide(L)'
;MKIIDTTTYFEEKLMMELRFNILDPYVDQFVVCEATFTHSGMKKPIKFNKEDYPDFKDKIIHLILDKEPSNLIKNENKPTTNELRLNSIKRIEAQRNHIGTILEKFSPDDYIIYSDNDEI
;
A
#
# COMPACT_ATOMS: atom_id res chain seq x y z
N MET A 1 -23.39 5.20 2.26
CA MET A 1 -22.35 4.19 2.48
C MET A 1 -21.49 4.05 1.24
N LYS A 2 -20.19 4.11 1.40
CA LYS A 2 -19.23 3.91 0.31
C LYS A 2 -18.46 2.62 0.53
N ILE A 3 -18.01 2.01 -0.54
CA ILE A 3 -17.12 0.86 -0.51
C ILE A 3 -15.75 1.35 -1.00
N ILE A 4 -14.75 1.21 -0.15
CA ILE A 4 -13.39 1.69 -0.40
C ILE A 4 -12.46 0.48 -0.45
N ASP A 5 -11.81 0.28 -1.59
CA ASP A 5 -10.83 -0.77 -1.78
C ASP A 5 -9.43 -0.22 -1.48
N THR A 6 -8.73 -0.86 -0.55
CA THR A 6 -7.38 -0.45 -0.17
C THR A 6 -6.39 -1.56 -0.43
N THR A 7 -5.22 -1.20 -0.94
CA THR A 7 -4.16 -2.15 -1.23
C THR A 7 -2.79 -1.49 -1.11
N THR A 8 -1.77 -2.32 -0.99
CA THR A 8 -0.38 -1.87 -1.07
C THR A 8 0.16 -2.12 -2.47
N TYR A 9 1.15 -1.33 -2.87
CA TYR A 9 1.74 -1.38 -4.20
C TYR A 9 3.26 -1.38 -4.11
N PHE A 10 3.90 -2.22 -4.90
CA PHE A 10 5.36 -2.21 -5.08
C PHE A 10 5.72 -1.82 -6.51
N GLU A 11 5.37 -2.66 -7.50
CA GLU A 11 5.49 -2.34 -8.93
C GLU A 11 4.64 -3.27 -9.81
N GLU A 12 3.54 -3.78 -9.27
CA GLU A 12 2.66 -4.74 -9.92
C GLU A 12 1.65 -4.05 -10.84
N LYS A 13 2.14 -3.39 -11.88
CA LYS A 13 1.31 -2.56 -12.76
C LYS A 13 0.16 -3.32 -13.40
N LEU A 14 0.44 -4.52 -13.93
CA LEU A 14 -0.58 -5.34 -14.58
C LEU A 14 -1.66 -5.79 -13.59
N MET A 15 -1.26 -6.17 -12.37
CA MET A 15 -2.21 -6.59 -11.34
C MET A 15 -3.11 -5.43 -10.92
N MET A 16 -2.56 -4.22 -10.83
CA MET A 16 -3.36 -3.04 -10.50
C MET A 16 -4.38 -2.71 -11.61
N GLU A 17 -3.97 -2.81 -12.86
CA GLU A 17 -4.89 -2.60 -13.97
C GLU A 17 -6.03 -3.60 -13.93
N LEU A 18 -5.72 -4.86 -13.70
CA LEU A 18 -6.72 -5.93 -13.57
C LEU A 18 -7.66 -5.66 -12.39
N ARG A 19 -7.09 -5.31 -11.23
CA ARG A 19 -7.86 -5.00 -10.02
C ARG A 19 -8.84 -3.85 -10.25
N PHE A 20 -8.38 -2.75 -10.84
CA PHE A 20 -9.25 -1.61 -11.13
C PHE A 20 -10.38 -1.99 -12.06
N ASN A 21 -10.07 -2.73 -13.13
CA ASN A 21 -11.09 -3.13 -14.12
C ASN A 21 -12.16 -4.05 -13.50
N ILE A 22 -11.75 -4.98 -12.64
CA ILE A 22 -12.69 -5.93 -12.03
C ILE A 22 -13.53 -5.25 -10.95
N LEU A 23 -12.93 -4.43 -10.11
CA LEU A 23 -13.59 -3.87 -8.93
C LEU A 23 -14.31 -2.54 -9.17
N ASP A 24 -14.01 -1.84 -10.25
CA ASP A 24 -14.58 -0.51 -10.51
C ASP A 24 -16.12 -0.45 -10.39
N PRO A 25 -16.89 -1.43 -10.89
CA PRO A 25 -18.36 -1.37 -10.76
C PRO A 25 -18.85 -1.48 -9.32
N TYR A 26 -18.02 -1.98 -8.40
CA TYR A 26 -18.43 -2.33 -7.04
C TYR A 26 -17.88 -1.39 -5.98
N VAL A 27 -16.87 -0.58 -6.29
CA VAL A 27 -16.22 0.29 -5.31
C VAL A 27 -16.39 1.76 -5.70
N ASP A 28 -16.47 2.60 -4.68
CA ASP A 28 -16.60 4.04 -4.85
C ASP A 28 -15.24 4.71 -4.92
N GLN A 29 -14.22 4.11 -4.29
CA GLN A 29 -12.89 4.69 -4.20
C GLN A 29 -11.82 3.62 -4.04
N PHE A 30 -10.65 3.85 -4.65
CA PHE A 30 -9.45 3.04 -4.50
C PHE A 30 -8.40 3.81 -3.70
N VAL A 31 -7.76 3.13 -2.75
CA VAL A 31 -6.61 3.67 -2.02
C VAL A 31 -5.42 2.77 -2.31
N VAL A 32 -4.37 3.36 -2.87
CA VAL A 32 -3.14 2.65 -3.19
C VAL A 32 -2.02 3.21 -2.32
N CYS A 33 -1.44 2.39 -1.46
CA CYS A 33 -0.36 2.78 -0.57
C CYS A 33 0.97 2.26 -1.09
N GLU A 34 1.90 3.15 -1.34
CA GLU A 34 3.23 2.84 -1.82
C GLU A 34 4.29 3.39 -0.88
N ALA A 35 5.34 2.61 -0.61
CA ALA A 35 6.46 3.04 0.21
C ALA A 35 7.65 3.47 -0.66
N THR A 36 8.49 4.35 -0.12
CA THR A 36 9.73 4.78 -0.77
C THR A 36 10.91 3.87 -0.46
N PHE A 37 10.63 2.72 0.12
CA PHE A 37 11.64 1.71 0.47
C PHE A 37 11.07 0.32 0.20
N THR A 38 11.98 -0.62 -0.06
CA THR A 38 11.60 -2.03 -0.22
C THR A 38 11.45 -2.69 1.14
N HIS A 39 10.88 -3.89 1.19
CA HIS A 39 10.78 -4.66 2.43
C HIS A 39 12.16 -5.00 3.02
N SER A 40 13.19 -5.07 2.17
CA SER A 40 14.58 -5.28 2.62
C SER A 40 15.28 -3.98 3.05
N GLY A 41 14.64 -2.83 2.93
CA GLY A 41 15.16 -1.56 3.39
C GLY A 41 15.97 -0.77 2.37
N MET A 42 15.92 -1.12 1.11
CA MET A 42 16.57 -0.35 0.04
C MET A 42 15.66 0.79 -0.41
N LYS A 43 16.24 1.90 -0.80
CA LYS A 43 15.48 3.00 -1.40
C LYS A 43 14.78 2.53 -2.67
N LYS A 44 13.56 2.97 -2.84
CA LYS A 44 12.73 2.62 -3.98
C LYS A 44 12.07 3.90 -4.52
N PRO A 45 12.17 4.17 -5.83
CA PRO A 45 11.41 5.27 -6.42
C PRO A 45 9.92 4.95 -6.43
N ILE A 46 9.10 5.99 -6.43
CA ILE A 46 7.66 5.82 -6.57
C ILE A 46 7.36 5.38 -8.00
N LYS A 47 6.69 4.23 -8.13
CA LYS A 47 6.37 3.60 -9.41
C LYS A 47 4.91 3.78 -9.81
N PHE A 48 4.01 3.91 -8.84
CA PHE A 48 2.60 4.07 -9.14
C PHE A 48 2.32 5.49 -9.64
N ASN A 49 1.59 5.58 -10.73
CA ASN A 49 1.12 6.84 -11.26
C ASN A 49 -0.34 6.68 -11.69
N LYS A 50 -1.25 7.39 -11.01
CA LYS A 50 -2.68 7.30 -11.33
C LYS A 50 -3.01 7.81 -12.72
N GLU A 51 -2.16 8.62 -13.33
CA GLU A 51 -2.33 9.10 -14.70
C GLU A 51 -2.23 7.96 -15.74
N ASP A 52 -1.62 6.83 -15.35
CA ASP A 52 -1.58 5.64 -16.20
C ASP A 52 -2.94 4.93 -16.27
N TYR A 53 -3.90 5.33 -15.42
CA TYR A 53 -5.22 4.73 -15.30
C TYR A 53 -6.31 5.79 -15.45
N PRO A 54 -6.44 6.41 -16.66
CA PRO A 54 -7.32 7.57 -16.84
C PRO A 54 -8.79 7.27 -16.58
N ASP A 55 -9.23 6.03 -16.77
CA ASP A 55 -10.63 5.64 -16.52
C ASP A 55 -10.97 5.57 -15.04
N PHE A 56 -9.97 5.46 -14.15
CA PHE A 56 -10.15 5.29 -12.71
C PHE A 56 -9.53 6.41 -11.89
N LYS A 57 -8.78 7.27 -12.51
CA LYS A 57 -7.95 8.32 -11.89
C LYS A 57 -8.70 9.10 -10.81
N ASP A 58 -9.94 9.51 -11.08
CA ASP A 58 -10.73 10.33 -10.15
C ASP A 58 -11.18 9.57 -8.91
N LYS A 59 -11.11 8.24 -8.93
CA LYS A 59 -11.41 7.37 -7.79
C LYS A 59 -10.19 6.98 -6.98
N ILE A 60 -8.98 7.29 -7.44
CA ILE A 60 -7.74 6.80 -6.86
C ILE A 60 -7.17 7.82 -5.88
N ILE A 61 -6.89 7.37 -4.65
CA ILE A 61 -6.08 8.08 -3.67
C ILE A 61 -4.74 7.35 -3.58
N HIS A 62 -3.66 8.06 -3.86
CA HIS A 62 -2.31 7.51 -3.77
C HIS A 62 -1.66 7.99 -2.48
N LEU A 63 -1.48 7.06 -1.52
CA LEU A 63 -0.77 7.31 -0.28
C LEU A 63 0.68 6.92 -0.41
N ILE A 64 1.57 7.76 0.10
CA ILE A 64 3.00 7.51 0.09
C ILE A 64 3.50 7.42 1.52
N LEU A 65 4.18 6.32 1.84
CA LEU A 65 4.91 6.14 3.09
C LEU A 65 6.39 6.36 2.79
N ASP A 66 6.94 7.49 3.25
CA ASP A 66 8.33 7.83 2.99
C ASP A 66 9.25 7.76 4.23
N LYS A 67 8.75 7.15 5.31
CA LYS A 67 9.53 6.89 6.51
C LYS A 67 9.48 5.41 6.87
N GLU A 68 10.65 4.81 7.08
CA GLU A 68 10.73 3.48 7.64
C GLU A 68 10.22 3.48 9.09
N PRO A 69 9.67 2.32 9.57
CA PRO A 69 9.23 2.24 10.96
C PRO A 69 10.39 2.43 11.93
N SER A 70 10.10 3.04 13.08
CA SER A 70 11.11 3.34 14.11
C SER A 70 11.53 2.11 14.92
N ASN A 71 10.78 1.02 14.83
CA ASN A 71 10.99 -0.19 15.63
C ASN A 71 11.85 -1.25 14.94
N LEU A 72 12.63 -0.87 13.93
CA LEU A 72 13.53 -1.79 13.24
C LEU A 72 14.66 -2.23 14.17
N ILE A 73 15.05 -3.49 14.04
CA ILE A 73 16.18 -4.05 14.77
C ILE A 73 17.45 -3.53 14.13
N LYS A 74 18.27 -2.83 14.92
CA LYS A 74 19.57 -2.32 14.47
C LYS A 74 20.67 -3.16 15.12
N ASN A 75 21.50 -3.74 14.28
CA ASN A 75 22.66 -4.50 14.73
C ASN A 75 23.91 -3.92 14.06
N GLU A 76 24.83 -3.38 14.86
CA GLU A 76 26.07 -2.79 14.37
C GLU A 76 27.01 -3.82 13.74
N ASN A 77 26.85 -5.08 14.14
CA ASN A 77 27.53 -6.21 13.52
C ASN A 77 26.70 -6.69 12.33
N LYS A 78 27.17 -7.76 11.68
CA LYS A 78 26.42 -8.38 10.60
C LYS A 78 25.07 -8.89 11.12
N PRO A 79 23.93 -8.42 10.60
CA PRO A 79 22.62 -8.87 11.06
C PRO A 79 22.39 -10.35 10.71
N THR A 80 21.67 -11.05 11.59
CA THR A 80 21.28 -12.44 11.34
C THR A 80 20.15 -12.49 10.30
N THR A 81 19.98 -13.63 9.67
CA THR A 81 18.87 -13.87 8.73
C THR A 81 17.51 -13.63 9.40
N ASN A 82 17.37 -14.05 10.65
CA ASN A 82 16.13 -13.83 11.40
C ASN A 82 15.86 -12.36 11.65
N GLU A 83 16.88 -11.57 11.99
CA GLU A 83 16.73 -10.13 12.19
C GLU A 83 16.33 -9.43 10.89
N LEU A 84 16.91 -9.79 9.76
CA LEU A 84 16.54 -9.25 8.46
C LEU A 84 15.08 -9.56 8.12
N ARG A 85 14.64 -10.79 8.40
CA ARG A 85 13.27 -11.21 8.17
C ARG A 85 12.29 -10.43 9.05
N LEU A 86 12.60 -10.24 10.33
CA LEU A 86 11.75 -9.48 11.24
C LEU A 86 11.62 -8.02 10.80
N ASN A 87 12.71 -7.41 10.34
CA ASN A 87 12.65 -6.05 9.83
C ASN A 87 11.81 -5.94 8.55
N SER A 88 11.87 -6.92 7.67
CA SER A 88 11.00 -6.97 6.49
C SER A 88 9.54 -7.01 6.88
N ILE A 89 9.17 -7.84 7.86
CA ILE A 89 7.80 -7.93 8.38
C ILE A 89 7.35 -6.59 8.95
N LYS A 90 8.21 -5.90 9.70
CA LYS A 90 7.90 -4.59 10.29
C LYS A 90 7.64 -3.54 9.21
N ARG A 91 8.40 -3.58 8.11
CA ARG A 91 8.19 -2.67 6.97
C ARG A 91 6.87 -2.94 6.25
N ILE A 92 6.52 -4.22 6.07
CA ILE A 92 5.23 -4.63 5.50
C ILE A 92 4.08 -4.13 6.36
N GLU A 93 4.16 -4.33 7.67
CA GLU A 93 3.14 -3.87 8.62
C GLU A 93 3.01 -2.34 8.61
N ALA A 94 4.13 -1.61 8.54
CA ALA A 94 4.10 -0.15 8.47
C ALA A 94 3.37 0.34 7.22
N GLN A 95 3.57 -0.31 6.09
CA GLN A 95 2.89 0.06 4.85
C GLN A 95 1.38 -0.21 4.94
N ARG A 96 0.99 -1.34 5.52
CA ARG A 96 -0.42 -1.65 5.74
C ARG A 96 -1.06 -0.66 6.71
N ASN A 97 -0.40 -0.37 7.81
CA ASN A 97 -0.91 0.51 8.85
C ASN A 97 -0.99 1.96 8.38
N HIS A 98 -0.17 2.36 7.43
CA HIS A 98 -0.22 3.70 6.86
C HIS A 98 -1.56 3.99 6.17
N ILE A 99 -2.21 2.95 5.64
CA ILE A 99 -3.55 3.08 5.07
C ILE A 99 -4.53 3.60 6.13
N GLY A 100 -4.31 3.24 7.40
CA GLY A 100 -5.15 3.71 8.50
C GLY A 100 -5.20 5.23 8.66
N THR A 101 -4.20 5.95 8.18
CA THR A 101 -4.17 7.41 8.28
C THR A 101 -5.27 8.10 7.47
N ILE A 102 -5.85 7.40 6.50
CA ILE A 102 -6.92 7.95 5.66
C ILE A 102 -8.32 7.70 6.23
N LEU A 103 -8.44 6.90 7.29
CA LEU A 103 -9.76 6.52 7.85
C LEU A 103 -10.59 7.72 8.26
N GLU A 104 -9.96 8.80 8.72
CA GLU A 104 -10.65 10.02 9.13
C GLU A 104 -11.39 10.73 7.99
N LYS A 105 -11.01 10.44 6.74
CA LYS A 105 -11.65 11.02 5.55
C LYS A 105 -12.96 10.34 5.19
N PHE A 106 -13.27 9.21 5.82
CA PHE A 106 -14.43 8.41 5.49
C PHE A 106 -15.43 8.40 6.63
N SER A 107 -16.71 8.17 6.28
CA SER A 107 -17.79 8.04 7.23
C SER A 107 -17.68 6.73 8.04
N PRO A 108 -18.14 6.68 9.30
CA PRO A 108 -18.24 5.41 10.03
C PRO A 108 -19.10 4.34 9.34
N ASP A 109 -19.98 4.76 8.43
CA ASP A 109 -20.83 3.86 7.65
C ASP A 109 -20.17 3.30 6.41
N ASP A 110 -18.95 3.76 6.08
CA ASP A 110 -18.24 3.32 4.90
C ASP A 110 -17.57 1.97 5.15
N TYR A 111 -17.53 1.12 4.12
CA TYR A 111 -16.82 -0.15 4.16
C TYR A 111 -15.43 0.02 3.58
N ILE A 112 -14.43 -0.33 4.38
CA ILE A 112 -13.02 -0.31 3.95
C ILE A 112 -12.54 -1.75 3.86
N ILE A 113 -12.14 -2.14 2.67
CA ILE A 113 -11.64 -3.48 2.38
C ILE A 113 -10.14 -3.37 2.14
N TYR A 114 -9.37 -4.19 2.84
CA TYR A 114 -7.94 -4.33 2.60
C TYR A 114 -7.62 -5.71 2.05
N SER A 115 -6.83 -5.76 0.99
CA SER A 115 -6.22 -7.00 0.49
C SER A 115 -4.94 -6.68 -0.26
N ASP A 116 -4.09 -7.68 -0.45
CA ASP A 116 -2.92 -7.54 -1.30
C ASP A 116 -3.38 -7.35 -2.75
N ASN A 117 -2.56 -6.71 -3.59
CA ASN A 117 -3.00 -6.32 -4.93
C ASN A 117 -3.36 -7.49 -5.85
N ASP A 118 -2.84 -8.68 -5.59
CA ASP A 118 -3.15 -9.90 -6.33
C ASP A 118 -4.34 -10.68 -5.77
N GLU A 119 -4.98 -10.18 -4.72
CA GLU A 119 -6.18 -10.75 -4.11
C GLU A 119 -7.40 -9.95 -4.54
N ILE A 120 -8.02 -10.36 -5.62
CA ILE A 120 -9.16 -9.62 -6.20
C ILE A 120 -10.50 -10.24 -5.82
#